data_9818e4693bf33afc1597645fcd1831e5
#
_entry.id   9818e4693bf33afc1597645fcd1831e5
#
_cell.length_a   1.000
_cell.length_b   1.000
_cell.length_c   1.000
_cell.angle_alpha   90.00
_cell.angle_beta   90.00
_cell.angle_gamma   90.00
#
_symmetry.space_group_name_H-M   'P 1'
#
loop_
_entity.id
_entity.type
_entity.pdbx_description
1 polymer ?
#
loop_
_entity_poly.entity_id
_entity_poly.type
_entity_poly.pdbx_seq_one_letter_code
_entity_poly.pdbx_strand_id
1 'polypeptide(L)'
;MGADKIILDPGIGFAKNDEQNLRLMQNLNALTVNPYPVLMAASRKSTIGRVLGTSPAVFDDAPSPTGTGKDASGKWNGKTADATVLPPEERLEGSLAVTAAAVYAWASLVRVHDVKEHVRLIRMLEAIRKV
;
A
#
# COMPACT_ATOMS: atom_id res chain seq x y z
N MET A 1 -11.26 -27.62 8.29
CA MET A 1 -9.90 -27.02 8.35
C MET A 1 -9.77 -26.36 9.71
N GLY A 2 -8.67 -26.59 10.46
CA GLY A 2 -8.48 -25.98 11.78
C GLY A 2 -8.22 -24.47 11.68
N ALA A 3 -8.64 -23.70 12.68
CA ALA A 3 -8.42 -22.25 12.73
C ALA A 3 -6.93 -21.85 12.74
N ASP A 4 -6.08 -22.74 13.23
CA ASP A 4 -4.61 -22.63 13.24
C ASP A 4 -3.96 -22.62 11.83
N LYS A 5 -4.74 -22.92 10.79
CA LYS A 5 -4.31 -22.97 9.39
C LYS A 5 -4.84 -21.82 8.54
N ILE A 6 -5.39 -20.78 9.17
CA ILE A 6 -5.98 -19.63 8.48
C ILE A 6 -5.04 -18.43 8.54
N ILE A 7 -4.80 -17.79 7.39
CA ILE A 7 -4.15 -16.50 7.25
C ILE A 7 -5.11 -15.59 6.49
N LEU A 8 -5.34 -14.37 6.99
CA LEU A 8 -6.19 -13.38 6.35
C LEU A 8 -5.39 -12.56 5.35
N ASP A 9 -5.92 -12.40 4.13
CA ASP A 9 -5.37 -11.54 3.08
C ASP A 9 -6.46 -10.56 2.61
N PRO A 10 -6.25 -9.23 2.69
CA PRO A 10 -7.24 -8.25 2.24
C PRO A 10 -7.47 -8.25 0.72
N GLY A 11 -6.66 -8.97 -0.05
CA GLY A 11 -6.83 -9.10 -1.50
C GLY A 11 -6.55 -7.80 -2.25
N ILE A 12 -5.49 -7.09 -1.91
CA ILE A 12 -5.08 -5.87 -2.63
C ILE A 12 -4.91 -6.15 -4.12
N GLY A 13 -5.54 -5.33 -4.96
CA GLY A 13 -5.48 -5.45 -6.42
C GLY A 13 -6.43 -6.48 -7.04
N PHE A 14 -7.28 -7.13 -6.25
CA PHE A 14 -8.30 -8.07 -6.73
C PHE A 14 -9.69 -7.45 -6.66
N ALA A 15 -10.36 -7.29 -7.82
CA ALA A 15 -11.73 -6.78 -7.94
C ALA A 15 -12.00 -5.45 -7.20
N LYS A 16 -10.99 -4.57 -7.08
CA LYS A 16 -11.03 -3.31 -6.36
C LYS A 16 -10.40 -2.20 -7.19
N ASN A 17 -10.97 -0.99 -7.10
CA ASN A 17 -10.34 0.20 -7.64
C ASN A 17 -9.23 0.71 -6.69
N ASP A 18 -8.49 1.76 -7.12
CA ASP A 18 -7.35 2.27 -6.35
C ASP A 18 -7.76 2.87 -5.01
N GLU A 19 -8.88 3.59 -4.96
CA GLU A 19 -9.41 4.12 -3.71
C GLU A 19 -9.70 3.01 -2.70
N GLN A 20 -10.36 1.94 -3.14
CA GLN A 20 -10.67 0.78 -2.29
C GLN A 20 -9.41 0.09 -1.80
N ASN A 21 -8.39 -0.06 -2.67
CA ASN A 21 -7.11 -0.63 -2.27
C ASN A 21 -6.40 0.24 -1.23
N LEU A 22 -6.36 1.57 -1.43
CA LEU A 22 -5.75 2.51 -0.48
C LEU A 22 -6.50 2.55 0.86
N ARG A 23 -7.84 2.52 0.83
CA ARG A 23 -8.65 2.43 2.05
C ARG A 23 -8.39 1.16 2.84
N LEU A 24 -8.21 0.01 2.17
CA LEU A 24 -7.84 -1.24 2.83
C LEU A 24 -6.45 -1.16 3.47
N MET A 25 -5.48 -0.56 2.78
CA MET A 25 -4.15 -0.35 3.34
C MET A 25 -4.19 0.58 4.56
N GLN A 26 -4.96 1.66 4.49
CA GLN A 26 -5.15 2.63 5.57
C GLN A 26 -5.79 2.00 6.81
N ASN A 27 -6.74 1.08 6.62
CA ASN A 27 -7.53 0.47 7.69
C ASN A 27 -7.14 -1.00 7.96
N LEU A 28 -5.92 -1.39 7.63
CA LEU A 28 -5.45 -2.77 7.79
C LEU A 28 -5.51 -3.24 9.26
N ASN A 29 -5.37 -2.31 10.21
CA ASN A 29 -5.50 -2.56 11.64
C ASN A 29 -6.86 -3.18 12.01
N ALA A 30 -7.93 -2.91 11.25
CA ALA A 30 -9.22 -3.55 11.48
C ALA A 30 -9.20 -5.08 11.26
N LEU A 31 -8.27 -5.56 10.42
CA LEU A 31 -8.04 -7.00 10.23
C LEU A 31 -7.10 -7.57 11.29
N THR A 32 -6.14 -6.81 11.77
CA THR A 32 -5.10 -7.31 12.69
C THR A 32 -5.58 -7.46 14.13
N VAL A 33 -6.76 -6.95 14.48
CA VAL A 33 -7.40 -7.20 15.79
C VAL A 33 -7.97 -8.62 15.92
N ASN A 34 -8.07 -9.37 14.83
CA ASN A 34 -8.48 -10.75 14.82
C ASN A 34 -7.34 -11.67 15.28
N PRO A 35 -7.65 -12.88 15.80
CA PRO A 35 -6.62 -13.81 16.25
C PRO A 35 -5.83 -14.46 15.11
N TYR A 36 -6.23 -14.22 13.85
CA TYR A 36 -5.57 -14.80 12.70
C TYR A 36 -4.42 -13.91 12.19
N PRO A 37 -3.30 -14.51 11.76
CA PRO A 37 -2.24 -13.77 11.08
C PRO A 37 -2.77 -13.04 9.85
N VAL A 38 -2.30 -11.82 9.62
CA VAL A 38 -2.66 -11.02 8.44
C VAL A 38 -1.48 -10.92 7.49
N LEU A 39 -1.70 -11.25 6.22
CA LEU A 39 -0.75 -11.16 5.12
C LEU A 39 -1.03 -9.91 4.28
N MET A 40 -0.06 -9.03 4.11
CA MET A 40 -0.09 -7.95 3.13
C MET A 40 0.68 -8.36 1.86
N ALA A 41 -0.02 -8.42 0.74
CA ALA A 41 0.53 -8.81 -0.57
C ALA A 41 0.29 -7.72 -1.62
N ALA A 42 0.95 -6.57 -1.47
CA ALA A 42 0.76 -5.40 -2.33
C ALA A 42 1.98 -5.03 -3.19
N SER A 43 3.12 -5.72 -3.01
CA SER A 43 4.37 -5.42 -3.74
C SER A 43 4.18 -5.37 -5.25
N ARG A 44 4.66 -4.29 -5.86
CA ARG A 44 4.60 -4.00 -7.30
C ARG A 44 3.19 -3.98 -7.92
N LYS A 45 2.13 -3.91 -7.11
CA LYS A 45 0.75 -3.83 -7.60
C LYS A 45 0.50 -2.56 -8.41
N SER A 46 -0.41 -2.63 -9.37
CA SER A 46 -0.73 -1.53 -10.29
C SER A 46 -1.23 -0.27 -9.57
N THR A 47 -1.92 -0.40 -8.44
CA THR A 47 -2.29 0.73 -7.59
C THR A 47 -1.07 1.59 -7.22
N ILE A 48 0.06 0.96 -6.84
CA ILE A 48 1.31 1.67 -6.55
C ILE A 48 1.79 2.42 -7.79
N GLY A 49 1.82 1.74 -8.94
CA GLY A 49 2.26 2.35 -10.20
C GLY A 49 1.43 3.54 -10.62
N ARG A 50 0.11 3.51 -10.40
CA ARG A 50 -0.78 4.63 -10.68
C ARG A 50 -0.60 5.77 -9.70
N VAL A 51 -0.49 5.49 -8.42
CA VAL A 51 -0.28 6.52 -7.38
C VAL A 51 1.03 7.26 -7.59
N LEU A 52 2.12 6.55 -7.87
CA LEU A 52 3.44 7.15 -8.06
C LEU A 52 3.61 7.80 -9.43
N GLY A 53 2.89 7.34 -10.44
CA GLY A 53 2.97 7.88 -11.81
C GLY A 53 2.28 9.23 -12.00
N THR A 54 1.46 9.67 -11.04
CA THR A 54 0.55 10.81 -11.24
C THR A 54 1.13 12.17 -10.95
N SER A 55 2.32 12.34 -10.40
CA SER A 55 3.03 13.63 -10.41
C SER A 55 4.38 13.61 -9.69
N PRO A 56 5.38 14.34 -10.19
CA PRO A 56 6.58 14.69 -9.43
C PRO A 56 6.35 15.78 -8.35
N ALA A 57 5.16 16.36 -8.25
CA ALA A 57 4.88 17.57 -7.46
C ALA A 57 4.33 17.31 -6.04
N VAL A 58 4.66 16.16 -5.43
CA VAL A 58 4.21 15.89 -4.04
C VAL A 58 5.01 16.68 -3.00
N PHE A 59 6.11 17.32 -3.38
CA PHE A 59 7.01 18.06 -2.46
C PHE A 59 7.17 19.55 -2.77
N ASP A 60 6.58 20.04 -3.85
CA ASP A 60 6.44 21.47 -4.02
C ASP A 60 5.27 21.96 -3.16
N ASP A 61 5.41 23.13 -2.50
CA ASP A 61 4.35 23.82 -1.76
C ASP A 61 3.15 24.25 -2.64
N ALA A 62 3.05 23.70 -3.82
CA ALA A 62 1.83 23.73 -4.61
C ALA A 62 0.73 23.00 -3.82
N PRO A 63 -0.46 23.58 -3.68
CA PRO A 63 -1.60 22.87 -3.14
C PRO A 63 -1.67 21.54 -3.84
N SER A 64 -1.71 20.44 -3.04
CA SER A 64 -1.81 19.07 -3.53
C SER A 64 -2.58 19.08 -4.84
N PRO A 65 -2.03 18.58 -5.95
CA PRO A 65 -2.74 18.69 -7.21
C PRO A 65 -4.09 18.04 -7.00
N THR A 66 -5.10 18.89 -6.74
CA THR A 66 -6.50 18.50 -6.57
C THR A 66 -7.04 17.83 -7.83
N GLY A 67 -6.18 17.67 -8.82
CA GLY A 67 -6.40 16.94 -10.05
C GLY A 67 -6.13 15.45 -10.00
N THR A 68 -5.56 14.92 -8.93
CA THR A 68 -5.30 13.49 -8.82
C THR A 68 -6.54 12.73 -8.38
N GLY A 69 -7.44 12.51 -9.29
CA GLY A 69 -8.47 11.49 -9.17
C GLY A 69 -9.65 11.82 -8.27
N LYS A 70 -9.79 13.03 -7.73
CA LYS A 70 -11.00 13.46 -7.02
C LYS A 70 -11.81 14.41 -7.87
N ASP A 71 -13.11 14.17 -8.00
CA ASP A 71 -14.06 15.11 -8.58
C ASP A 71 -14.37 16.28 -7.61
N ALA A 72 -15.17 17.25 -8.06
CA ALA A 72 -15.57 18.40 -7.26
C ALA A 72 -16.30 18.04 -5.95
N SER A 73 -16.77 16.81 -5.79
CA SER A 73 -17.39 16.29 -4.57
C SER A 73 -16.38 15.63 -3.62
N GLY A 74 -15.08 15.61 -3.99
CA GLY A 74 -14.03 14.95 -3.23
C GLY A 74 -13.98 13.43 -3.43
N LYS A 75 -14.78 12.89 -4.34
CA LYS A 75 -14.84 11.46 -4.64
C LYS A 75 -13.76 11.09 -5.66
N TRP A 76 -13.01 10.03 -5.40
CA TRP A 76 -12.03 9.48 -6.33
C TRP A 76 -12.70 9.06 -7.63
N ASN A 77 -12.32 9.66 -8.77
CA ASN A 77 -12.94 9.38 -10.07
C ASN A 77 -12.18 8.34 -10.91
N GLY A 78 -11.06 7.84 -10.44
CA GLY A 78 -10.28 6.80 -11.12
C GLY A 78 -9.69 7.18 -12.48
N LYS A 79 -9.87 8.43 -12.90
CA LYS A 79 -9.42 8.94 -14.20
C LYS A 79 -8.39 10.04 -14.01
N THR A 80 -7.13 9.68 -14.15
CA THR A 80 -6.11 10.65 -14.52
C THR A 80 -5.90 10.52 -16.02
N ALA A 81 -6.34 11.50 -16.77
CA ALA A 81 -6.38 11.46 -18.24
C ALA A 81 -4.98 11.38 -18.89
N ASP A 82 -3.89 11.52 -18.11
CA ASP A 82 -2.50 11.46 -18.57
C ASP A 82 -1.54 10.86 -17.54
N ALA A 83 -2.02 10.02 -16.63
CA ALA A 83 -1.17 9.41 -15.64
C ALA A 83 -0.29 8.33 -16.25
N THR A 84 0.98 8.61 -16.37
CA THR A 84 1.99 7.58 -16.65
C THR A 84 1.99 6.59 -15.48
N VAL A 85 1.53 5.37 -15.72
CA VAL A 85 1.60 4.30 -14.73
C VAL A 85 3.03 3.80 -14.68
N LEU A 86 3.70 3.90 -13.52
CA LEU A 86 5.06 3.37 -13.38
C LEU A 86 5.09 1.85 -13.69
N PRO A 87 6.10 1.39 -14.42
CA PRO A 87 6.30 -0.04 -14.66
C PRO A 87 6.63 -0.77 -13.34
N PRO A 88 6.42 -2.08 -13.23
CA PRO A 88 6.60 -2.83 -11.99
C PRO A 88 7.97 -2.69 -11.33
N GLU A 89 9.03 -2.57 -12.12
CA GLU A 89 10.43 -2.40 -11.69
C GLU A 89 10.69 -1.04 -11.02
N GLU A 90 9.86 -0.03 -11.28
CA GLU A 90 9.97 1.31 -10.69
C GLU A 90 9.00 1.53 -9.50
N ARG A 91 8.46 0.46 -8.93
CA ARG A 91 7.48 0.52 -7.83
C ARG A 91 8.08 0.14 -6.47
N LEU A 92 9.40 0.10 -6.34
CA LEU A 92 10.06 -0.36 -5.11
C LEU A 92 9.71 0.55 -3.93
N GLU A 93 9.84 1.87 -4.07
CA GLU A 93 9.60 2.83 -3.01
C GLU A 93 8.16 2.76 -2.49
N GLY A 94 7.19 2.66 -3.41
CA GLY A 94 5.79 2.48 -3.05
C GLY A 94 5.52 1.14 -2.38
N SER A 95 6.20 0.07 -2.83
CA SER A 95 6.11 -1.25 -2.20
C SER A 95 6.66 -1.22 -0.77
N LEU A 96 7.77 -0.50 -0.54
CA LEU A 96 8.36 -0.28 0.77
C LEU A 96 7.41 0.53 1.67
N ALA A 97 6.81 1.60 1.14
CA ALA A 97 5.84 2.41 1.88
C ALA A 97 4.63 1.59 2.35
N VAL A 98 4.07 0.75 1.47
CA VAL A 98 2.96 -0.16 1.85
C VAL A 98 3.41 -1.18 2.89
N THR A 99 4.62 -1.70 2.80
CA THR A 99 5.18 -2.60 3.82
C THR A 99 5.34 -1.90 5.16
N ALA A 100 5.81 -0.66 5.18
CA ALA A 100 5.90 0.14 6.40
C ALA A 100 4.52 0.34 7.04
N ALA A 101 3.51 0.72 6.25
CA ALA A 101 2.13 0.84 6.73
C ALA A 101 1.60 -0.49 7.30
N ALA A 102 1.89 -1.62 6.64
CA ALA A 102 1.49 -2.94 7.11
C ALA A 102 2.15 -3.31 8.44
N VAL A 103 3.45 -3.01 8.60
CA VAL A 103 4.18 -3.22 9.87
C VAL A 103 3.58 -2.38 11.00
N TYR A 104 3.26 -1.12 10.75
CA TYR A 104 2.61 -0.26 11.75
C TYR A 104 1.19 -0.71 12.09
N ALA A 105 0.48 -1.32 11.16
CA ALA A 105 -0.83 -1.94 11.37
C ALA A 105 -0.76 -3.36 11.95
N TRP A 106 0.43 -3.85 12.35
CA TRP A 106 0.64 -5.17 12.96
C TRP A 106 0.33 -6.36 12.04
N ALA A 107 0.51 -6.22 10.73
CA ALA A 107 0.49 -7.36 9.83
C ALA A 107 1.56 -8.39 10.22
N SER A 108 1.22 -9.66 10.14
CA SER A 108 2.11 -10.76 10.55
C SER A 108 3.07 -11.16 9.43
N LEU A 109 2.66 -10.99 8.18
CA LEU A 109 3.41 -11.41 7.00
C LEU A 109 3.31 -10.35 5.91
N VAL A 110 4.37 -10.25 5.12
CA VAL A 110 4.37 -9.51 3.85
C VAL A 110 4.86 -10.42 2.73
N ARG A 111 4.19 -10.38 1.58
CA ARG A 111 4.64 -11.08 0.38
C ARG A 111 5.17 -10.06 -0.62
N VAL A 112 6.45 -10.14 -0.93
CA VAL A 112 7.19 -9.11 -1.68
C VAL A 112 8.10 -9.72 -2.75
N HIS A 113 8.46 -8.91 -3.75
CA HIS A 113 9.43 -9.29 -4.78
C HIS A 113 10.86 -8.95 -4.33
N ASP A 114 11.06 -7.78 -3.76
CA ASP A 114 12.37 -7.22 -3.41
C ASP A 114 12.68 -7.53 -1.93
N VAL A 115 12.91 -8.83 -1.63
CA VAL A 115 12.99 -9.34 -0.26
C VAL A 115 14.05 -8.65 0.58
N LYS A 116 15.25 -8.42 0.02
CA LYS A 116 16.37 -7.80 0.74
C LYS A 116 16.03 -6.40 1.24
N GLU A 117 15.42 -5.59 0.39
CA GLU A 117 15.04 -4.21 0.68
C GLU A 117 13.94 -4.17 1.75
N HIS A 118 12.95 -5.03 1.64
CA HIS A 118 11.86 -5.14 2.63
C HIS A 118 12.36 -5.65 3.99
N VAL A 119 13.26 -6.62 4.03
CA VAL A 119 13.88 -7.08 5.29
C VAL A 119 14.65 -5.96 5.98
N ARG A 120 15.41 -5.15 5.22
CA ARG A 120 16.13 -4.00 5.77
C ARG A 120 15.18 -2.94 6.33
N LEU A 121 14.10 -2.63 5.60
CA LEU A 121 13.05 -1.73 6.06
C LEU A 121 12.44 -2.22 7.37
N ILE A 122 11.99 -3.48 7.42
CA ILE A 122 11.34 -4.06 8.60
C ILE A 122 12.28 -4.02 9.81
N ARG A 123 13.53 -4.43 9.65
CA ARG A 123 14.53 -4.37 10.72
C ARG A 123 14.71 -2.94 11.26
N MET A 124 14.72 -1.93 10.38
CA MET A 124 14.83 -0.53 10.82
C MET A 124 13.60 -0.08 11.58
N LEU A 125 12.40 -0.42 11.10
CA LEU A 125 11.15 -0.10 11.79
C LEU A 125 11.06 -0.78 13.17
N GLU A 126 11.47 -2.04 13.26
CA GLU A 126 11.52 -2.76 14.54
C GLU A 126 12.52 -2.14 15.52
N ALA A 127 13.68 -1.67 15.03
CA ALA A 127 14.64 -0.96 15.87
C ALA A 127 14.05 0.34 16.43
N ILE A 128 13.37 1.13 15.58
CA ILE A 128 12.68 2.35 15.99
C ILE A 128 11.62 2.06 17.07
N ARG A 129 10.89 0.95 16.95
CA ARG A 129 9.82 0.58 17.91
C ARG A 129 10.33 0.11 19.28
N LYS A 130 11.59 -0.31 19.36
CA LYS A 130 12.19 -0.83 20.60
C LYS A 130 12.78 0.25 21.51
N VAL A 131 12.88 1.48 21.01
CA VAL A 131 13.37 2.64 21.78
C VAL A 131 12.23 3.28 22.56
#